data_5a2436a6b29d9f8050d25500bb63ca4f
#
_entry.id   5a2436a6b29d9f8050d25500bb63ca4f
#
_cell.length_a   1.000
_cell.length_b   1.000
_cell.length_c   1.000
_cell.angle_alpha   90.00
_cell.angle_beta   90.00
_cell.angle_gamma   90.00
#
_symmetry.space_group_name_H-M   'P 1'
#
loop_
_entity.id
_entity.type
_entity.pdbx_description
1 polymer ?
#
loop_
_entity_poly.entity_id
_entity_poly.type
_entity_poly.pdbx_seq_one_letter_code
_entity_poly.pdbx_strand_id
1 'polypeptide(L)'
;MAKPKQIIRPEDITTCESTQQMIAKARRDGVELFFDRAEDVKPCPIGADSACCKHCSMGPCRMNPSDPYKRVGVCGATVDTIVARNFGRMVAAGTAAHTDHGMAMLDLFRGVIEGTVTDFEIKDHLKLFEVAESLDIETKERSTIDIAKDVYHELEKTYTQVDGEIPLVKRVPKKTLETWRKEGIVPRGAMREIMEMMHRTAMGVDQDYENITKQISRTALADGWGGSMVSTDISDILFGTPSPVEVNVDMGVLQEDQVNIIVHGHEPILLEAMMISVAAPSIKKMATDAGAKGINLVGMCCSGLDVMSRHGIPHAGNFSSTEAALVTGAVDAMTVDIQCIKQDLHKVAGCYDTVFITTNYRAKIEGAEHVELDEHDPMKCTDEIVIKAISRFKNRSMPIEIPNKTARGVHGFSHEYIKYMLGGSFRGGYEPLNDNIVNGRIRGVAGVVGCTNPRSKQDYSHVELVKELIKNDVLVVQTGCSQMALAKAGLTTPGAAALAGPGLAEVCETVGIPPVLGLGSCVDNSRIL
;
A
#
# COMPACT_ATOMS: atom_id res chain seq x y z
N MET A 1 -12.97 -41.51 11.15
CA MET A 1 -12.37 -40.52 12.08
C MET A 1 -11.49 -39.60 11.24
N ALA A 2 -11.70 -38.30 11.24
CA ALA A 2 -10.81 -37.35 10.62
C ALA A 2 -9.44 -37.44 11.32
N LYS A 3 -8.34 -37.44 10.54
CA LYS A 3 -6.99 -37.36 11.11
C LYS A 3 -6.91 -36.09 11.98
N PRO A 4 -6.29 -36.12 13.17
CA PRO A 4 -6.09 -34.92 13.95
C PRO A 4 -5.38 -33.88 13.11
N LYS A 5 -5.87 -32.61 13.13
CA LYS A 5 -5.27 -31.49 12.41
C LYS A 5 -3.84 -31.31 12.92
N GLN A 6 -2.88 -31.36 12.02
CA GLN A 6 -1.48 -31.09 12.38
C GLN A 6 -1.36 -29.60 12.65
N ILE A 7 -1.12 -29.22 13.91
CA ILE A 7 -0.93 -27.82 14.29
C ILE A 7 0.48 -27.40 13.85
N ILE A 8 0.53 -26.47 12.89
CA ILE A 8 1.80 -25.90 12.44
C ILE A 8 2.33 -24.96 13.53
N ARG A 9 3.62 -25.03 13.80
CA ARG A 9 4.25 -24.19 14.82
C ARG A 9 4.29 -22.73 14.35
N PRO A 10 4.11 -21.73 15.24
CA PRO A 10 4.14 -20.31 14.86
C PRO A 10 5.41 -19.90 14.11
N GLU A 11 6.57 -20.45 14.47
CA GLU A 11 7.85 -20.17 13.82
C GLU A 11 7.96 -20.72 12.39
N ASP A 12 7.13 -21.68 12.00
CA ASP A 12 7.03 -22.17 10.63
C ASP A 12 6.06 -21.33 9.78
N ILE A 13 5.15 -20.59 10.45
CA ILE A 13 4.14 -19.72 9.81
C ILE A 13 4.73 -18.35 9.45
N THR A 14 5.55 -17.78 10.32
CA THR A 14 6.07 -16.42 10.18
C THR A 14 7.50 -16.27 10.67
N THR A 15 8.25 -15.31 10.10
CA THR A 15 9.55 -14.88 10.61
C THR A 15 9.45 -13.82 11.72
N CYS A 16 8.28 -13.19 11.87
CA CYS A 16 8.04 -12.14 12.85
C CYS A 16 7.74 -12.72 14.23
N GLU A 17 8.63 -12.53 15.20
CA GLU A 17 8.50 -13.06 16.56
C GLU A 17 7.25 -12.53 17.29
N SER A 18 6.90 -11.24 17.11
CA SER A 18 5.68 -10.68 17.68
C SER A 18 4.43 -11.39 17.16
N THR A 19 4.40 -11.66 15.84
CA THR A 19 3.29 -12.43 15.23
C THR A 19 3.26 -13.86 15.75
N GLN A 20 4.43 -14.52 15.96
CA GLN A 20 4.51 -15.87 16.55
C GLN A 20 3.89 -15.90 17.95
N GLN A 21 4.22 -14.92 18.80
CA GLN A 21 3.66 -14.81 20.15
C GLN A 21 2.14 -14.66 20.11
N MET A 22 1.62 -13.80 19.24
CA MET A 22 0.18 -13.56 19.12
C MET A 22 -0.58 -14.76 18.51
N ILE A 23 0.01 -15.50 17.57
CA ILE A 23 -0.55 -16.78 17.10
C ILE A 23 -0.67 -17.77 18.27
N ALA A 24 0.37 -17.88 19.10
CA ALA A 24 0.35 -18.74 20.26
C ALA A 24 -0.72 -18.32 21.28
N LYS A 25 -0.88 -17.00 21.53
CA LYS A 25 -1.92 -16.46 22.40
C LYS A 25 -3.31 -16.74 21.85
N ALA A 26 -3.57 -16.43 20.58
CA ALA A 26 -4.87 -16.67 19.94
C ALA A 26 -5.31 -18.14 20.07
N ARG A 27 -4.38 -19.07 19.88
CA ARG A 27 -4.62 -20.52 20.05
C ARG A 27 -4.93 -20.89 21.50
N ARG A 28 -4.27 -20.28 22.50
CA ARG A 28 -4.64 -20.45 23.93
C ARG A 28 -6.04 -19.94 24.21
N ASP A 29 -6.41 -18.82 23.60
CA ASP A 29 -7.70 -18.15 23.76
C ASP A 29 -8.82 -18.81 22.93
N GLY A 30 -8.49 -19.80 22.07
CA GLY A 30 -9.44 -20.47 21.18
C GLY A 30 -9.93 -19.60 20.01
N VAL A 31 -9.16 -18.58 19.63
CA VAL A 31 -9.46 -17.66 18.52
C VAL A 31 -8.73 -18.10 17.26
N GLU A 32 -9.47 -18.28 16.16
CA GLU A 32 -8.94 -18.63 14.84
C GLU A 32 -8.47 -17.38 14.12
N LEU A 33 -7.27 -17.45 13.53
CA LEU A 33 -6.67 -16.37 12.76
C LEU A 33 -6.56 -16.70 11.26
N PHE A 34 -6.26 -15.68 10.49
CA PHE A 34 -5.97 -15.76 9.06
C PHE A 34 -5.02 -16.91 8.66
N PHE A 35 -4.03 -17.18 9.47
CA PHE A 35 -3.08 -18.26 9.22
C PHE A 35 -3.73 -19.66 9.36
N ASP A 36 -4.62 -19.82 10.34
CA ASP A 36 -5.32 -21.09 10.56
C ASP A 36 -6.32 -21.34 9.42
N ARG A 37 -7.03 -20.30 8.96
CA ARG A 37 -7.91 -20.40 7.77
C ARG A 37 -7.14 -20.69 6.48
N ALA A 38 -5.92 -20.17 6.35
CA ALA A 38 -5.06 -20.48 5.19
C ALA A 38 -4.67 -21.95 5.12
N GLU A 39 -4.49 -22.61 6.25
CA GLU A 39 -4.22 -24.07 6.32
C GLU A 39 -5.45 -24.90 5.99
N ASP A 40 -6.64 -24.45 6.39
CA ASP A 40 -7.89 -25.18 6.17
C ASP A 40 -8.39 -25.08 4.73
N VAL A 41 -8.22 -23.93 4.09
CA VAL A 41 -8.64 -23.71 2.71
C VAL A 41 -7.53 -24.13 1.75
N LYS A 42 -7.61 -25.36 1.24
CA LYS A 42 -6.65 -25.85 0.23
C LYS A 42 -6.98 -25.27 -1.15
N PRO A 43 -5.99 -24.73 -1.87
CA PRO A 43 -6.23 -24.21 -3.22
C PRO A 43 -6.59 -25.36 -4.18
N CYS A 44 -7.52 -25.08 -5.11
CA CYS A 44 -7.74 -25.93 -6.26
C CYS A 44 -6.50 -25.86 -7.18
N PRO A 45 -5.84 -26.97 -7.55
CA PRO A 45 -4.65 -26.92 -8.39
C PRO A 45 -4.89 -26.22 -9.74
N ILE A 46 -6.02 -26.50 -10.40
CA ILE A 46 -6.37 -25.87 -11.69
C ILE A 46 -6.62 -24.37 -11.51
N GLY A 47 -7.23 -23.97 -10.40
CA GLY A 47 -7.43 -22.55 -10.06
C GLY A 47 -6.11 -21.85 -9.72
N ALA A 48 -5.18 -22.53 -9.05
CA ALA A 48 -3.86 -22.00 -8.73
C ALA A 48 -3.04 -21.70 -10.01
N ASP A 49 -3.17 -22.56 -11.03
CA ASP A 49 -2.54 -22.37 -12.34
C ASP A 49 -3.29 -21.36 -13.24
N SER A 50 -4.33 -20.70 -12.72
CA SER A 50 -5.23 -19.82 -13.50
C SER A 50 -5.88 -20.51 -14.73
N ALA A 51 -5.92 -21.84 -14.78
CA ALA A 51 -6.42 -22.63 -15.89
C ALA A 51 -7.94 -22.93 -15.80
N CYS A 52 -8.70 -22.14 -15.04
CA CYS A 52 -10.14 -22.23 -14.91
C CYS A 52 -10.82 -20.94 -15.36
N CYS A 53 -11.64 -21.01 -16.42
CA CYS A 53 -12.39 -19.86 -16.92
C CYS A 53 -13.81 -19.81 -16.34
N LYS A 54 -14.21 -18.67 -15.77
CA LYS A 54 -15.54 -18.39 -15.20
C LYS A 54 -16.19 -17.13 -15.81
N HIS A 55 -15.79 -16.74 -17.03
CA HIS A 55 -16.18 -15.45 -17.60
C HIS A 55 -17.49 -15.49 -18.39
N CYS A 56 -18.20 -16.62 -18.43
CA CYS A 56 -19.54 -16.73 -18.98
C CYS A 56 -20.34 -17.85 -18.30
N SER A 57 -21.64 -17.88 -18.55
CA SER A 57 -22.57 -18.86 -17.97
C SER A 57 -22.38 -20.30 -18.47
N MET A 58 -21.63 -20.51 -19.58
CA MET A 58 -21.29 -21.86 -20.07
C MET A 58 -20.18 -22.53 -19.27
N GLY A 59 -19.47 -21.78 -18.42
CA GLY A 59 -18.46 -22.29 -17.52
C GLY A 59 -19.05 -22.84 -16.20
N PRO A 60 -18.15 -23.20 -15.25
CA PRO A 60 -16.69 -23.04 -15.31
C PRO A 60 -16.03 -24.04 -16.26
N CYS A 61 -15.13 -23.56 -17.12
CA CYS A 61 -14.29 -24.39 -17.97
C CYS A 61 -12.95 -24.64 -17.25
N ARG A 62 -12.71 -25.88 -16.84
CA ARG A 62 -11.44 -26.28 -16.20
C ARG A 62 -10.54 -26.94 -17.22
N MET A 63 -9.39 -26.30 -17.47
CA MET A 63 -8.39 -26.82 -18.43
C MET A 63 -7.40 -27.76 -17.77
N ASN A 64 -6.98 -28.77 -18.53
CA ASN A 64 -5.85 -29.61 -18.18
C ASN A 64 -4.99 -29.78 -19.43
N PRO A 65 -3.83 -29.12 -19.53
CA PRO A 65 -2.95 -29.21 -20.70
C PRO A 65 -2.48 -30.65 -21.02
N SER A 66 -2.41 -31.51 -19.99
CA SER A 66 -2.01 -32.90 -20.14
C SER A 66 -3.12 -33.83 -20.62
N ASP A 67 -4.39 -33.36 -20.64
CA ASP A 67 -5.55 -34.14 -21.07
C ASP A 67 -5.99 -33.68 -22.47
N PRO A 68 -5.85 -34.50 -23.51
CA PRO A 68 -6.20 -34.12 -24.88
C PRO A 68 -7.66 -33.71 -25.06
N TYR A 69 -8.56 -34.13 -24.17
CA TYR A 69 -9.98 -33.81 -24.19
C TYR A 69 -10.35 -32.56 -23.37
N LYS A 70 -9.40 -31.97 -22.65
CA LYS A 70 -9.61 -30.79 -21.78
C LYS A 70 -8.66 -29.63 -22.09
N ARG A 71 -8.28 -29.49 -23.37
CA ARG A 71 -7.31 -28.48 -23.82
C ARG A 71 -7.94 -27.14 -24.19
N VAL A 72 -9.25 -27.12 -24.41
CA VAL A 72 -9.99 -25.91 -24.82
C VAL A 72 -11.30 -25.80 -24.03
N GLY A 73 -11.72 -24.55 -23.80
CA GLY A 73 -13.02 -24.26 -23.19
C GLY A 73 -14.19 -24.53 -24.14
N VAL A 74 -15.43 -24.43 -23.66
CA VAL A 74 -16.63 -24.60 -24.45
C VAL A 74 -16.63 -23.69 -25.69
N CYS A 75 -16.12 -22.47 -25.59
CA CYS A 75 -15.99 -21.51 -26.69
C CYS A 75 -14.75 -21.71 -27.57
N GLY A 76 -13.94 -22.75 -27.33
CA GLY A 76 -12.70 -23.02 -28.05
C GLY A 76 -11.47 -22.27 -27.51
N ALA A 77 -11.59 -21.45 -26.46
CA ALA A 77 -10.46 -20.73 -25.87
C ALA A 77 -9.41 -21.70 -25.33
N THR A 78 -8.14 -21.47 -25.68
CA THR A 78 -6.99 -22.26 -25.23
C THR A 78 -6.63 -21.96 -23.78
N VAL A 79 -5.73 -22.77 -23.19
CA VAL A 79 -5.20 -22.51 -21.84
C VAL A 79 -4.53 -21.14 -21.77
N ASP A 80 -3.71 -20.78 -22.77
CA ASP A 80 -2.99 -19.51 -22.81
C ASP A 80 -3.97 -18.32 -22.83
N THR A 81 -5.01 -18.39 -23.65
CA THR A 81 -6.08 -17.36 -23.67
C THR A 81 -6.78 -17.26 -22.32
N ILE A 82 -7.08 -18.38 -21.65
CA ILE A 82 -7.76 -18.40 -20.35
C ILE A 82 -6.86 -17.80 -19.26
N VAL A 83 -5.59 -18.17 -19.23
CA VAL A 83 -4.61 -17.62 -18.26
C VAL A 83 -4.45 -16.12 -18.48
N ALA A 84 -4.26 -15.67 -19.73
CA ALA A 84 -4.16 -14.25 -20.06
C ALA A 84 -5.42 -13.46 -19.63
N ARG A 85 -6.63 -14.00 -19.84
CA ARG A 85 -7.88 -13.38 -19.38
C ARG A 85 -7.95 -13.25 -17.86
N ASN A 86 -7.61 -14.31 -17.14
CA ASN A 86 -7.61 -14.29 -15.67
C ASN A 86 -6.61 -13.28 -15.14
N PHE A 87 -5.37 -13.28 -15.67
CA PHE A 87 -4.33 -12.34 -15.28
C PHE A 87 -4.72 -10.89 -15.62
N GLY A 88 -5.26 -10.65 -16.82
CA GLY A 88 -5.73 -9.32 -17.21
C GLY A 88 -6.82 -8.75 -16.30
N ARG A 89 -7.74 -9.59 -15.82
CA ARG A 89 -8.76 -9.16 -14.85
C ARG A 89 -8.18 -8.86 -13.48
N MET A 90 -7.15 -9.60 -13.05
CA MET A 90 -6.43 -9.29 -11.80
C MET A 90 -5.72 -7.93 -11.90
N VAL A 91 -5.04 -7.66 -13.03
CA VAL A 91 -4.39 -6.37 -13.28
C VAL A 91 -5.43 -5.23 -13.33
N ALA A 92 -6.56 -5.43 -14.04
CA ALA A 92 -7.64 -4.44 -14.09
C ALA A 92 -8.22 -4.14 -12.70
N ALA A 93 -8.35 -5.14 -11.84
CA ALA A 93 -8.82 -4.94 -10.46
C ALA A 93 -7.82 -4.11 -9.64
N GLY A 94 -6.52 -4.36 -9.78
CA GLY A 94 -5.48 -3.55 -9.13
C GLY A 94 -5.46 -2.11 -9.64
N THR A 95 -5.52 -1.93 -10.96
CA THR A 95 -5.60 -0.60 -11.59
C THR A 95 -6.86 0.15 -11.13
N ALA A 96 -8.01 -0.53 -11.02
CA ALA A 96 -9.25 0.08 -10.52
C ALA A 96 -9.09 0.57 -9.08
N ALA A 97 -8.43 -0.20 -8.22
CA ALA A 97 -8.19 0.16 -6.83
C ALA A 97 -7.39 1.47 -6.68
N HIS A 98 -6.28 1.60 -7.42
CA HIS A 98 -5.46 2.81 -7.37
C HIS A 98 -6.08 3.98 -8.16
N THR A 99 -6.88 3.69 -9.21
CA THR A 99 -7.67 4.70 -9.92
C THR A 99 -8.70 5.33 -8.99
N ASP A 100 -9.41 4.52 -8.22
CA ASP A 100 -10.39 4.98 -7.23
C ASP A 100 -9.74 5.83 -6.12
N HIS A 101 -8.58 5.40 -5.60
CA HIS A 101 -7.78 6.17 -4.67
C HIS A 101 -7.35 7.53 -5.25
N GLY A 102 -6.84 7.56 -6.49
CA GLY A 102 -6.46 8.81 -7.15
C GLY A 102 -7.64 9.76 -7.39
N MET A 103 -8.83 9.21 -7.65
CA MET A 103 -10.05 10.02 -7.76
C MET A 103 -10.45 10.63 -6.42
N ALA A 104 -10.38 9.88 -5.32
CA ALA A 104 -10.64 10.42 -3.98
C ALA A 104 -9.67 11.54 -3.61
N MET A 105 -8.38 11.36 -3.89
CA MET A 105 -7.37 12.40 -3.68
C MET A 105 -7.61 13.66 -4.53
N LEU A 106 -8.02 13.50 -5.80
CA LEU A 106 -8.37 14.64 -6.65
C LEU A 106 -9.63 15.35 -6.16
N ASP A 107 -10.62 14.64 -5.65
CA ASP A 107 -11.84 15.25 -5.10
C ASP A 107 -11.52 16.09 -3.86
N LEU A 108 -10.70 15.55 -2.95
CA LEU A 108 -10.18 16.30 -1.81
C LEU A 108 -9.41 17.56 -2.26
N PHE A 109 -8.52 17.41 -3.25
CA PHE A 109 -7.73 18.53 -3.78
C PHE A 109 -8.62 19.61 -4.39
N ARG A 110 -9.67 19.22 -5.11
CA ARG A 110 -10.69 20.16 -5.61
C ARG A 110 -11.37 20.91 -4.47
N GLY A 111 -11.79 20.21 -3.42
CA GLY A 111 -12.41 20.81 -2.25
C GLY A 111 -11.52 21.85 -1.56
N VAL A 112 -10.22 21.58 -1.45
CA VAL A 112 -9.21 22.54 -0.94
C VAL A 112 -9.08 23.76 -1.87
N ILE A 113 -8.99 23.56 -3.18
CA ILE A 113 -8.88 24.64 -4.18
C ILE A 113 -10.11 25.54 -4.17
N GLU A 114 -11.31 24.96 -4.03
CA GLU A 114 -12.58 25.67 -4.01
C GLU A 114 -12.91 26.29 -2.64
N GLY A 115 -12.15 25.93 -1.59
CA GLY A 115 -12.35 26.39 -0.21
C GLY A 115 -13.57 25.75 0.47
N THR A 116 -14.06 24.62 -0.04
CA THR A 116 -15.14 23.82 0.60
C THR A 116 -14.59 22.90 1.68
N VAL A 117 -13.31 22.51 1.57
CA VAL A 117 -12.55 21.80 2.60
C VAL A 117 -11.61 22.79 3.27
N THR A 118 -11.70 22.92 4.59
CA THR A 118 -10.93 23.90 5.39
C THR A 118 -9.95 23.24 6.37
N ASP A 119 -10.03 21.94 6.57
CA ASP A 119 -9.17 21.19 7.49
C ASP A 119 -7.81 20.82 6.86
N PHE A 120 -7.72 20.93 5.54
CA PHE A 120 -6.49 20.71 4.78
C PHE A 120 -6.17 21.94 3.91
N GLU A 121 -4.89 22.07 3.57
CA GLU A 121 -4.37 23.15 2.72
C GLU A 121 -3.32 22.61 1.73
N ILE A 122 -2.94 23.41 0.73
CA ILE A 122 -1.77 23.10 -0.10
C ILE A 122 -0.53 23.31 0.75
N LYS A 123 0.06 22.24 1.22
CA LYS A 123 1.19 22.24 2.15
C LYS A 123 2.54 22.32 1.42
N ASP A 124 2.69 21.58 0.33
CA ASP A 124 3.94 21.55 -0.45
C ASP A 124 3.78 22.29 -1.78
N HIS A 125 4.09 23.59 -1.75
CA HIS A 125 4.04 24.46 -2.95
C HIS A 125 5.12 24.07 -3.97
N LEU A 126 6.29 23.56 -3.53
CA LEU A 126 7.37 23.16 -4.44
C LEU A 126 6.94 21.93 -5.23
N LYS A 127 6.31 20.98 -4.57
CA LYS A 127 5.75 19.80 -5.24
C LYS A 127 4.67 20.18 -6.25
N LEU A 128 3.77 21.10 -5.89
CA LEU A 128 2.75 21.60 -6.82
C LEU A 128 3.40 22.21 -8.08
N PHE A 129 4.45 23.02 -7.93
CA PHE A 129 5.13 23.62 -9.06
C PHE A 129 5.88 22.60 -9.91
N GLU A 130 6.53 21.60 -9.31
CA GLU A 130 7.18 20.50 -10.03
C GLU A 130 6.16 19.69 -10.84
N VAL A 131 5.00 19.39 -10.27
CA VAL A 131 3.90 18.73 -10.98
C VAL A 131 3.41 19.61 -12.15
N ALA A 132 3.19 20.90 -11.92
CA ALA A 132 2.75 21.85 -12.94
C ALA A 132 3.75 21.91 -14.12
N GLU A 133 5.04 22.07 -13.84
CA GLU A 133 6.11 22.09 -14.86
C GLU A 133 6.14 20.79 -15.68
N SER A 134 5.96 19.64 -15.03
CA SER A 134 5.92 18.33 -15.70
C SER A 134 4.72 18.16 -16.64
N LEU A 135 3.69 18.95 -16.43
CA LEU A 135 2.46 19.01 -17.24
C LEU A 135 2.47 20.13 -18.29
N ASP A 136 3.57 20.89 -18.41
CA ASP A 136 3.72 22.07 -19.27
C ASP A 136 2.81 23.25 -18.85
N ILE A 137 2.49 23.37 -17.56
CA ILE A 137 1.69 24.45 -16.99
C ILE A 137 2.63 25.61 -16.58
N GLU A 138 2.35 26.82 -17.06
CA GLU A 138 3.11 28.04 -16.71
C GLU A 138 2.88 28.40 -15.23
N THR A 139 3.97 28.63 -14.49
CA THR A 139 3.91 28.93 -13.04
C THR A 139 4.29 30.37 -12.70
N LYS A 140 4.98 31.08 -13.61
CA LYS A 140 5.48 32.44 -13.33
C LYS A 140 4.37 33.43 -13.19
N GLU A 141 4.50 34.33 -12.20
CA GLU A 141 3.56 35.43 -11.93
C GLU A 141 2.10 35.01 -11.74
N ARG A 142 1.88 33.75 -11.29
CA ARG A 142 0.54 33.20 -11.05
C ARG A 142 0.33 32.87 -9.57
N SER A 143 -0.92 32.91 -9.14
CA SER A 143 -1.27 32.48 -7.78
C SER A 143 -1.18 30.97 -7.64
N THR A 144 -0.85 30.49 -6.45
CA THR A 144 -0.83 29.05 -6.13
C THR A 144 -2.15 28.37 -6.47
N ILE A 145 -3.27 29.04 -6.17
CA ILE A 145 -4.61 28.48 -6.43
C ILE A 145 -4.90 28.38 -7.93
N ASP A 146 -4.48 29.35 -8.75
CA ASP A 146 -4.70 29.26 -10.20
C ASP A 146 -3.83 28.16 -10.84
N ILE A 147 -2.61 27.95 -10.34
CA ILE A 147 -1.76 26.84 -10.76
C ILE A 147 -2.38 25.51 -10.33
N ALA A 148 -2.88 25.41 -9.10
CA ALA A 148 -3.54 24.22 -8.58
C ALA A 148 -4.80 23.84 -9.38
N LYS A 149 -5.60 24.83 -9.81
CA LYS A 149 -6.75 24.60 -10.70
C LYS A 149 -6.33 23.97 -12.03
N ASP A 150 -5.29 24.50 -12.66
CA ASP A 150 -4.82 23.97 -13.94
C ASP A 150 -4.23 22.57 -13.77
N VAL A 151 -3.50 22.31 -12.68
CA VAL A 151 -2.98 20.97 -12.33
C VAL A 151 -4.15 20.00 -12.12
N TYR A 152 -5.18 20.39 -11.36
CA TYR A 152 -6.38 19.60 -11.18
C TYR A 152 -7.02 19.21 -12.53
N HIS A 153 -7.30 20.20 -13.38
CA HIS A 153 -7.94 19.97 -14.68
C HIS A 153 -7.10 19.12 -15.63
N GLU A 154 -5.77 19.23 -15.57
CA GLU A 154 -4.91 18.39 -16.39
C GLU A 154 -4.88 16.94 -15.85
N LEU A 155 -4.73 16.74 -14.54
CA LEU A 155 -4.71 15.41 -13.93
C LEU A 155 -6.07 14.69 -14.03
N GLU A 156 -7.19 15.40 -13.97
CA GLU A 156 -8.53 14.84 -14.14
C GLU A 156 -8.69 14.11 -15.49
N LYS A 157 -7.97 14.54 -16.53
CA LYS A 157 -7.96 13.86 -17.84
C LYS A 157 -7.49 12.43 -17.75
N THR A 158 -6.66 12.08 -16.76
CA THR A 158 -6.25 10.68 -16.50
C THR A 158 -7.44 9.75 -16.34
N TYR A 159 -8.58 10.26 -15.83
CA TYR A 159 -9.78 9.49 -15.55
C TYR A 159 -10.88 9.73 -16.58
N THR A 160 -11.03 10.95 -17.06
CA THR A 160 -12.19 11.37 -17.87
C THR A 160 -11.99 11.22 -19.38
N GLN A 161 -10.76 11.25 -19.87
CA GLN A 161 -10.52 11.13 -21.30
C GLN A 161 -10.68 9.68 -21.79
N VAL A 162 -11.10 9.55 -23.04
CA VAL A 162 -11.36 8.25 -23.69
C VAL A 162 -10.35 7.90 -24.78
N ASP A 163 -9.54 8.87 -25.19
CA ASP A 163 -8.51 8.74 -26.24
C ASP A 163 -7.34 9.69 -25.99
N GLY A 164 -6.25 9.50 -26.72
CA GLY A 164 -5.01 10.27 -26.51
C GLY A 164 -4.00 9.54 -25.62
N GLU A 165 -3.18 10.27 -24.93
CA GLU A 165 -2.20 9.76 -23.95
C GLU A 165 -2.50 10.42 -22.59
N ILE A 166 -2.45 9.67 -21.48
CA ILE A 166 -2.68 10.25 -20.15
C ILE A 166 -1.59 11.29 -19.82
N PRO A 167 -1.91 12.36 -19.09
CA PRO A 167 -1.03 13.52 -18.94
C PRO A 167 0.37 13.19 -18.41
N LEU A 168 0.46 12.33 -17.39
CA LEU A 168 1.72 12.04 -16.71
C LEU A 168 2.71 11.18 -17.52
N VAL A 169 2.32 10.63 -18.68
CA VAL A 169 3.30 9.98 -19.59
C VAL A 169 4.34 10.95 -20.15
N LYS A 170 4.12 12.27 -20.02
CA LYS A 170 5.14 13.29 -20.32
C LYS A 170 6.42 13.11 -19.50
N ARG A 171 6.32 12.51 -18.31
CA ARG A 171 7.49 12.20 -17.45
C ARG A 171 8.26 10.96 -17.88
N VAL A 172 7.70 10.14 -18.77
CA VAL A 172 8.34 8.89 -19.23
C VAL A 172 9.58 9.22 -20.04
N PRO A 173 10.73 8.56 -19.79
CA PRO A 173 11.92 8.74 -20.61
C PRO A 173 11.61 8.57 -22.09
N LYS A 174 12.07 9.51 -22.93
CA LYS A 174 11.71 9.61 -24.35
C LYS A 174 11.84 8.28 -25.11
N LYS A 175 12.96 7.57 -24.93
CA LYS A 175 13.20 6.28 -25.59
C LYS A 175 12.20 5.20 -25.15
N THR A 176 11.83 5.19 -23.89
CA THR A 176 10.81 4.27 -23.32
C THR A 176 9.44 4.58 -23.93
N LEU A 177 9.05 5.85 -23.96
CA LEU A 177 7.77 6.28 -24.53
C LEU A 177 7.67 5.97 -26.04
N GLU A 178 8.75 6.15 -26.81
CA GLU A 178 8.82 5.74 -28.21
C GLU A 178 8.60 4.24 -28.38
N THR A 179 9.15 3.43 -27.48
CA THR A 179 8.92 1.97 -27.48
C THR A 179 7.46 1.66 -27.17
N TRP A 180 6.85 2.29 -26.17
CA TRP A 180 5.44 2.08 -25.83
C TRP A 180 4.50 2.47 -26.99
N ARG A 181 4.80 3.58 -27.67
CA ARG A 181 4.04 4.01 -28.87
C ARG A 181 4.14 2.97 -29.99
N LYS A 182 5.35 2.46 -30.25
CA LYS A 182 5.59 1.42 -31.26
C LYS A 182 4.83 0.13 -30.92
N GLU A 183 4.81 -0.29 -29.66
CA GLU A 183 4.10 -1.50 -29.22
C GLU A 183 2.58 -1.27 -29.03
N GLY A 184 2.11 -0.03 -29.11
CA GLY A 184 0.72 0.33 -28.94
C GLY A 184 0.21 0.16 -27.51
N ILE A 185 1.07 0.37 -26.51
CA ILE A 185 0.74 0.14 -25.09
C ILE A 185 0.71 1.43 -24.25
N VAL A 186 0.79 2.61 -24.86
CA VAL A 186 0.61 3.88 -24.12
C VAL A 186 -0.84 3.95 -23.61
N PRO A 187 -1.05 4.22 -22.30
CA PRO A 187 -2.39 4.31 -21.75
C PRO A 187 -3.13 5.58 -22.21
N ARG A 188 -4.42 5.44 -22.48
CA ARG A 188 -5.30 6.52 -23.00
C ARG A 188 -6.15 7.17 -21.90
N GLY A 189 -6.42 6.42 -20.85
CA GLY A 189 -7.18 6.85 -19.69
C GLY A 189 -7.32 5.67 -18.73
N ALA A 190 -7.17 5.90 -17.42
CA ALA A 190 -7.18 4.79 -16.46
C ALA A 190 -8.50 4.00 -16.50
N MET A 191 -9.63 4.69 -16.43
CA MET A 191 -10.96 4.06 -16.54
C MET A 191 -11.18 3.41 -17.91
N ARG A 192 -10.65 4.00 -18.97
CA ARG A 192 -10.72 3.45 -20.33
C ARG A 192 -10.01 2.11 -20.44
N GLU A 193 -8.82 1.98 -19.89
CA GLU A 193 -8.04 0.74 -19.96
C GLU A 193 -8.66 -0.38 -19.10
N ILE A 194 -9.20 -0.03 -17.92
CA ILE A 194 -9.94 -0.97 -17.07
C ILE A 194 -11.16 -1.52 -17.84
N MET A 195 -12.00 -0.64 -18.40
CA MET A 195 -13.20 -1.01 -19.15
C MET A 195 -12.84 -1.90 -20.34
N GLU A 196 -11.82 -1.53 -21.12
CA GLU A 196 -11.40 -2.31 -22.28
C GLU A 196 -10.83 -3.68 -21.90
N MET A 197 -10.04 -3.78 -20.81
CA MET A 197 -9.55 -5.05 -20.28
C MET A 197 -10.70 -5.98 -19.89
N MET A 198 -11.71 -5.45 -19.21
CA MET A 198 -12.90 -6.22 -18.83
C MET A 198 -13.69 -6.69 -20.05
N HIS A 199 -13.85 -5.85 -21.07
CA HIS A 199 -14.55 -6.20 -22.31
C HIS A 199 -13.76 -7.24 -23.14
N ARG A 200 -12.47 -7.03 -23.37
CA ARG A 200 -11.62 -7.97 -24.14
C ARG A 200 -11.63 -9.38 -23.57
N THR A 201 -11.73 -9.52 -22.25
CA THR A 201 -11.74 -10.81 -21.58
C THR A 201 -13.10 -11.46 -21.44
N ALA A 202 -14.17 -10.80 -21.96
CA ALA A 202 -15.47 -11.43 -22.09
C ALA A 202 -15.47 -12.48 -23.21
N MET A 203 -16.42 -13.44 -23.12
CA MET A 203 -16.56 -14.52 -24.09
C MET A 203 -16.84 -13.96 -25.49
N GLY A 204 -16.11 -14.48 -26.49
CA GLY A 204 -16.29 -14.13 -27.89
C GLY A 204 -15.66 -12.79 -28.32
N VAL A 205 -14.91 -12.11 -27.48
CA VAL A 205 -14.27 -10.84 -27.81
C VAL A 205 -12.83 -11.09 -28.26
N ASP A 206 -11.84 -11.05 -27.36
CA ASP A 206 -10.44 -11.27 -27.73
C ASP A 206 -10.06 -12.74 -27.50
N GLN A 207 -9.49 -13.37 -28.52
CA GLN A 207 -9.09 -14.77 -28.50
C GLN A 207 -7.57 -14.93 -28.69
N ASP A 208 -6.86 -13.82 -28.90
CA ASP A 208 -5.42 -13.78 -29.05
C ASP A 208 -4.77 -13.40 -27.72
N TYR A 209 -4.06 -14.36 -27.10
CA TYR A 209 -3.40 -14.13 -25.82
C TYR A 209 -2.29 -13.09 -25.89
N GLU A 210 -1.61 -12.91 -27.03
CA GLU A 210 -0.59 -11.88 -27.20
C GLU A 210 -1.22 -10.48 -27.22
N ASN A 211 -2.35 -10.33 -27.95
CA ASN A 211 -3.11 -9.09 -27.97
C ASN A 211 -3.70 -8.75 -26.59
N ILE A 212 -4.20 -9.76 -25.86
CA ILE A 212 -4.64 -9.59 -24.48
C ILE A 212 -3.48 -9.13 -23.59
N THR A 213 -2.26 -9.71 -23.77
CA THR A 213 -1.08 -9.35 -22.98
C THR A 213 -0.63 -7.90 -23.25
N LYS A 214 -0.74 -7.40 -24.47
CA LYS A 214 -0.51 -5.98 -24.78
C LYS A 214 -1.51 -5.08 -24.03
N GLN A 215 -2.77 -5.46 -23.95
CA GLN A 215 -3.75 -4.72 -23.17
C GLN A 215 -3.49 -4.80 -21.66
N ILE A 216 -3.01 -5.94 -21.15
CA ILE A 216 -2.56 -6.07 -19.76
C ILE A 216 -1.46 -5.04 -19.46
N SER A 217 -0.45 -4.95 -20.34
CA SER A 217 0.63 -3.98 -20.20
C SER A 217 0.11 -2.54 -20.20
N ARG A 218 -0.79 -2.19 -21.10
CA ARG A 218 -1.41 -0.86 -21.15
C ARG A 218 -2.20 -0.55 -19.87
N THR A 219 -2.95 -1.52 -19.35
CA THR A 219 -3.72 -1.37 -18.12
C THR A 219 -2.79 -1.18 -16.91
N ALA A 220 -1.69 -1.94 -16.84
CA ALA A 220 -0.69 -1.78 -15.77
C ALA A 220 0.05 -0.42 -15.85
N LEU A 221 0.34 0.08 -17.06
CA LEU A 221 0.89 1.42 -17.23
C LEU A 221 -0.10 2.52 -16.85
N ALA A 222 -1.40 2.30 -17.06
CA ALA A 222 -2.44 3.21 -16.60
C ALA A 222 -2.55 3.26 -15.07
N ASP A 223 -2.22 2.16 -14.37
CA ASP A 223 -2.06 2.16 -12.92
C ASP A 223 -0.88 3.01 -12.50
N GLY A 224 0.33 2.63 -12.91
CA GLY A 224 1.58 3.27 -12.44
C GLY A 224 1.68 4.74 -12.80
N TRP A 225 1.40 5.11 -14.05
CA TRP A 225 1.50 6.47 -14.59
C TRP A 225 0.18 7.26 -14.52
N GLY A 226 -0.87 6.66 -14.00
CA GLY A 226 -2.19 7.25 -13.82
C GLY A 226 -2.63 7.21 -12.37
N GLY A 227 -3.40 6.20 -11.98
CA GLY A 227 -3.99 6.10 -10.65
C GLY A 227 -3.01 6.28 -9.51
N SER A 228 -1.93 5.49 -9.49
CA SER A 228 -0.90 5.55 -8.44
C SER A 228 -0.15 6.88 -8.42
N MET A 229 0.29 7.39 -9.59
CA MET A 229 1.10 8.62 -9.64
C MET A 229 0.28 9.85 -9.27
N VAL A 230 -0.99 9.94 -9.71
CA VAL A 230 -1.89 11.02 -9.28
C VAL A 230 -2.11 10.98 -7.78
N SER A 231 -2.35 9.79 -7.21
CA SER A 231 -2.51 9.62 -5.76
C SER A 231 -1.29 10.14 -4.99
N THR A 232 -0.10 9.73 -5.40
CA THR A 232 1.17 10.13 -4.76
C THR A 232 1.40 11.63 -4.88
N ASP A 233 1.26 12.21 -6.08
CA ASP A 233 1.51 13.64 -6.29
C ASP A 233 0.56 14.52 -5.49
N ILE A 234 -0.74 14.19 -5.49
CA ILE A 234 -1.74 14.97 -4.75
C ILE A 234 -1.57 14.81 -3.24
N SER A 235 -1.27 13.59 -2.76
CA SER A 235 -0.95 13.36 -1.35
C SER A 235 0.27 14.20 -0.91
N ASP A 236 1.30 14.27 -1.75
CA ASP A 236 2.48 15.09 -1.46
C ASP A 236 2.16 16.58 -1.43
N ILE A 237 1.33 17.07 -2.36
CA ILE A 237 0.89 18.47 -2.40
C ILE A 237 0.10 18.82 -1.13
N LEU A 238 -0.85 17.97 -0.71
CA LEU A 238 -1.74 18.24 0.41
C LEU A 238 -1.13 17.95 1.78
N PHE A 239 -0.36 16.87 1.90
CA PHE A 239 0.14 16.38 3.20
C PHE A 239 1.65 16.58 3.38
N GLY A 240 2.36 16.97 2.34
CA GLY A 240 3.80 17.19 2.29
C GLY A 240 4.56 16.02 1.67
N THR A 241 5.58 16.34 0.88
CA THR A 241 6.49 15.35 0.29
C THR A 241 7.28 14.63 1.39
N PRO A 242 7.31 13.29 1.42
CA PRO A 242 8.04 12.54 2.42
C PRO A 242 9.54 12.84 2.43
N SER A 243 10.11 12.91 3.62
CA SER A 243 11.56 12.96 3.85
C SER A 243 11.96 11.90 4.87
N PRO A 244 13.18 11.35 4.83
CA PRO A 244 13.60 10.29 5.73
C PRO A 244 13.34 10.60 7.20
N VAL A 245 12.57 9.76 7.84
CA VAL A 245 12.20 9.85 9.25
C VAL A 245 12.42 8.51 9.94
N GLU A 246 12.91 8.53 11.18
CA GLU A 246 13.05 7.33 12.00
C GLU A 246 11.68 6.93 12.58
N VAL A 247 11.33 5.65 12.45
CA VAL A 247 10.04 5.10 12.86
C VAL A 247 10.20 3.83 13.65
N ASN A 248 9.35 3.65 14.66
CA ASN A 248 9.21 2.39 15.37
C ASN A 248 8.13 1.52 14.69
N VAL A 249 8.44 0.25 14.50
CA VAL A 249 7.56 -0.71 13.83
C VAL A 249 7.41 -2.00 14.63
N ASP A 250 6.39 -2.83 14.26
CA ASP A 250 5.98 -4.06 14.92
C ASP A 250 4.99 -3.82 16.09
N MET A 251 4.31 -4.87 16.56
CA MET A 251 3.21 -4.78 17.54
C MET A 251 3.64 -4.24 18.92
N GLY A 252 4.93 -4.28 19.25
CA GLY A 252 5.47 -3.67 20.46
C GLY A 252 5.36 -2.13 20.52
N VAL A 253 4.87 -1.48 19.44
CA VAL A 253 4.58 -0.04 19.44
C VAL A 253 3.30 0.32 20.21
N LEU A 254 2.44 -0.66 20.50
CA LEU A 254 1.23 -0.47 21.31
C LEU A 254 1.61 -0.13 22.76
N GLN A 255 0.81 0.70 23.41
CA GLN A 255 1.07 1.21 24.76
C GLN A 255 -0.09 0.83 25.68
N GLU A 256 0.20 0.14 26.79
CA GLU A 256 -0.80 -0.31 27.76
C GLU A 256 -1.52 0.87 28.42
N ASP A 257 -0.80 1.96 28.69
CA ASP A 257 -1.29 3.13 29.42
C ASP A 257 -1.81 4.27 28.52
N GLN A 258 -1.97 4.01 27.23
CA GLN A 258 -2.52 4.94 26.25
C GLN A 258 -3.74 4.35 25.53
N VAL A 259 -4.56 5.22 24.96
CA VAL A 259 -5.62 4.82 24.02
C VAL A 259 -4.98 4.43 22.71
N ASN A 260 -4.99 3.15 22.33
CA ASN A 260 -4.43 2.68 21.07
C ASN A 260 -5.49 2.66 19.98
N ILE A 261 -5.30 3.45 18.94
CA ILE A 261 -6.15 3.48 17.75
C ILE A 261 -5.32 3.01 16.56
N ILE A 262 -5.73 1.91 15.94
CA ILE A 262 -5.12 1.42 14.69
C ILE A 262 -5.94 1.90 13.50
N VAL A 263 -5.30 2.56 12.54
CA VAL A 263 -5.88 2.89 11.24
C VAL A 263 -5.31 1.98 10.17
N HIS A 264 -6.19 1.27 9.46
CA HIS A 264 -5.83 0.21 8.53
C HIS A 264 -6.56 0.36 7.19
N GLY A 265 -5.83 0.22 6.11
CA GLY A 265 -6.34 0.26 4.74
C GLY A 265 -5.33 0.82 3.75
N HIS A 266 -5.79 1.72 2.86
CA HIS A 266 -4.96 2.22 1.76
C HIS A 266 -5.00 3.74 1.55
N GLU A 267 -6.04 4.43 2.00
CA GLU A 267 -6.19 5.87 1.78
C GLU A 267 -5.66 6.69 2.96
N PRO A 268 -4.84 7.75 2.73
CA PRO A 268 -4.23 8.50 3.83
C PRO A 268 -5.20 9.46 4.53
N ILE A 269 -6.29 9.88 3.88
CA ILE A 269 -7.19 10.95 4.34
C ILE A 269 -7.70 10.70 5.77
N LEU A 270 -8.17 9.49 6.04
CA LEU A 270 -8.67 9.12 7.38
C LEU A 270 -7.60 9.31 8.45
N LEU A 271 -6.37 8.84 8.21
CA LEU A 271 -5.30 8.89 9.19
C LEU A 271 -4.74 10.31 9.35
N GLU A 272 -4.62 11.08 8.27
CA GLU A 272 -4.24 12.50 8.31
C GLU A 272 -5.26 13.33 9.11
N ALA A 273 -6.56 13.15 8.87
CA ALA A 273 -7.62 13.80 9.64
C ALA A 273 -7.61 13.35 11.11
N MET A 274 -7.36 12.07 11.37
CA MET A 274 -7.28 11.55 12.73
C MET A 274 -6.11 12.14 13.52
N MET A 275 -4.98 12.45 12.86
CA MET A 275 -3.87 13.16 13.49
C MET A 275 -4.29 14.55 13.99
N ILE A 276 -5.13 15.27 13.22
CA ILE A 276 -5.69 16.57 13.62
C ILE A 276 -6.61 16.36 14.83
N SER A 277 -7.55 15.41 14.76
CA SER A 277 -8.49 15.11 15.85
C SER A 277 -7.77 14.78 17.16
N VAL A 278 -6.81 13.85 17.17
CA VAL A 278 -6.10 13.47 18.40
C VAL A 278 -5.20 14.58 18.96
N ALA A 279 -4.83 15.57 18.14
CA ALA A 279 -4.07 16.74 18.58
C ALA A 279 -4.93 17.76 19.33
N ALA A 280 -6.27 17.73 19.16
CA ALA A 280 -7.19 18.70 19.75
C ALA A 280 -7.13 18.68 21.31
N PRO A 281 -7.05 19.86 21.98
CA PRO A 281 -6.97 19.94 23.43
C PRO A 281 -8.17 19.27 24.14
N SER A 282 -9.36 19.35 23.58
CA SER A 282 -10.58 18.71 24.11
C SER A 282 -10.46 17.19 24.12
N ILE A 283 -9.98 16.61 23.05
CA ILE A 283 -9.76 15.16 22.90
C ILE A 283 -8.66 14.67 23.86
N LYS A 284 -7.53 15.38 23.94
CA LYS A 284 -6.45 15.06 24.89
C LYS A 284 -6.95 15.09 26.34
N LYS A 285 -7.79 16.08 26.68
CA LYS A 285 -8.40 16.17 28.00
C LYS A 285 -9.32 14.97 28.26
N MET A 286 -10.17 14.60 27.31
CA MET A 286 -11.06 13.43 27.43
C MET A 286 -10.26 12.14 27.68
N ALA A 287 -9.16 11.92 26.96
CA ALA A 287 -8.28 10.76 27.18
C ALA A 287 -7.68 10.76 28.60
N THR A 288 -7.20 11.91 29.08
CA THR A 288 -6.66 12.04 30.44
C THR A 288 -7.74 11.83 31.50
N ASP A 289 -8.93 12.38 31.32
CA ASP A 289 -10.08 12.19 32.23
C ASP A 289 -10.53 10.72 32.28
N ALA A 290 -10.29 9.95 31.22
CA ALA A 290 -10.51 8.51 31.14
C ALA A 290 -9.38 7.67 31.80
N GLY A 291 -8.29 8.31 32.26
CA GLY A 291 -7.16 7.68 32.91
C GLY A 291 -6.00 7.29 31.98
N ALA A 292 -6.05 7.66 30.69
CA ALA A 292 -4.98 7.40 29.75
C ALA A 292 -3.86 8.45 29.86
N LYS A 293 -2.60 8.05 29.66
CA LYS A 293 -1.48 8.99 29.52
C LYS A 293 -1.49 9.78 28.23
N GLY A 294 -2.22 9.30 27.22
CA GLY A 294 -2.34 9.92 25.91
C GLY A 294 -3.08 9.03 24.93
N ILE A 295 -3.03 9.42 23.66
CA ILE A 295 -3.57 8.64 22.54
C ILE A 295 -2.40 8.20 21.67
N ASN A 296 -2.29 6.90 21.42
CA ASN A 296 -1.30 6.28 20.57
C ASN A 296 -1.96 5.94 19.23
N LEU A 297 -1.73 6.78 18.24
CA LEU A 297 -2.21 6.58 16.88
C LEU A 297 -1.20 5.71 16.12
N VAL A 298 -1.65 4.58 15.61
CA VAL A 298 -0.78 3.54 15.03
C VAL A 298 -1.25 3.20 13.64
N GLY A 299 -0.34 3.23 12.68
CA GLY A 299 -0.61 2.81 11.30
C GLY A 299 -0.61 1.30 11.13
N MET A 300 -1.38 0.83 10.13
CA MET A 300 -1.41 -0.56 9.67
C MET A 300 -1.60 -0.58 8.16
N CYS A 301 -0.85 -1.43 7.43
CA CYS A 301 -0.88 -1.49 5.96
C CYS A 301 -0.59 -0.13 5.29
N CYS A 302 -1.19 0.15 4.13
CA CYS A 302 -0.80 1.29 3.29
C CYS A 302 -1.23 2.65 3.84
N SER A 303 -2.43 2.80 4.43
CA SER A 303 -2.81 4.05 5.13
C SER A 303 -1.77 4.43 6.18
N GLY A 304 -1.31 3.43 6.96
CA GLY A 304 -0.25 3.62 7.93
C GLY A 304 1.10 3.95 7.30
N LEU A 305 1.47 3.30 6.19
CA LEU A 305 2.76 3.51 5.51
C LEU A 305 2.88 4.91 4.90
N ASP A 306 1.80 5.40 4.33
CA ASP A 306 1.74 6.73 3.73
C ASP A 306 2.02 7.82 4.79
N VAL A 307 1.25 7.81 5.87
CA VAL A 307 1.36 8.79 6.96
C VAL A 307 2.63 8.59 7.79
N MET A 308 3.06 7.33 8.01
CA MET A 308 4.34 7.02 8.64
C MET A 308 5.52 7.65 7.89
N SER A 309 5.50 7.58 6.58
CA SER A 309 6.57 8.11 5.72
C SER A 309 6.66 9.64 5.75
N ARG A 310 5.58 10.33 6.13
CA ARG A 310 5.55 11.80 6.29
C ARG A 310 5.78 12.25 7.72
N HIS A 311 5.17 11.59 8.69
CA HIS A 311 5.06 12.10 10.06
C HIS A 311 5.75 11.23 11.11
N GLY A 312 6.28 10.07 10.72
CA GLY A 312 6.98 9.19 11.65
C GLY A 312 6.10 8.49 12.68
N ILE A 313 4.78 8.37 12.44
CA ILE A 313 3.90 7.63 13.35
C ILE A 313 4.32 6.16 13.45
N PRO A 314 4.12 5.51 14.61
CA PRO A 314 4.43 4.09 14.77
C PRO A 314 3.54 3.22 13.86
N HIS A 315 4.04 2.06 13.47
CA HIS A 315 3.34 1.15 12.57
C HIS A 315 3.34 -0.29 13.10
N ALA A 316 2.15 -0.88 13.29
CA ALA A 316 2.03 -2.19 13.94
C ALA A 316 2.31 -3.39 13.04
N GLY A 317 2.17 -3.28 11.72
CA GLY A 317 2.45 -4.40 10.84
C GLY A 317 1.77 -4.35 9.46
N ASN A 318 1.96 -5.42 8.70
CA ASN A 318 1.42 -5.57 7.35
C ASN A 318 0.11 -6.40 7.33
N PHE A 319 -0.44 -6.63 6.13
CA PHE A 319 -1.68 -7.38 5.90
C PHE A 319 -1.78 -8.69 6.70
N SER A 320 -0.72 -9.49 6.76
CA SER A 320 -0.76 -10.79 7.43
C SER A 320 -0.87 -10.69 8.95
N SER A 321 -0.36 -9.60 9.56
CA SER A 321 -0.35 -9.41 11.01
C SER A 321 -1.55 -8.60 11.56
N THR A 322 -2.51 -8.17 10.72
CA THR A 322 -3.63 -7.32 11.15
C THR A 322 -4.47 -7.95 12.27
N GLU A 323 -4.82 -9.24 12.17
CA GLU A 323 -5.57 -9.94 13.22
C GLU A 323 -4.71 -10.16 14.48
N ALA A 324 -3.41 -10.44 14.30
CA ALA A 324 -2.48 -10.63 15.41
C ALA A 324 -2.36 -9.38 16.31
N ALA A 325 -2.46 -8.18 15.73
CA ALA A 325 -2.45 -6.94 16.51
C ALA A 325 -3.65 -6.84 17.47
N LEU A 326 -4.83 -7.30 17.05
CA LEU A 326 -6.03 -7.33 17.90
C LEU A 326 -5.86 -8.30 19.08
N VAL A 327 -5.17 -9.43 18.86
CA VAL A 327 -4.92 -10.46 19.89
C VAL A 327 -4.15 -9.91 21.10
N THR A 328 -3.42 -8.80 20.96
CA THR A 328 -2.76 -8.16 22.10
C THR A 328 -3.72 -7.74 23.20
N GLY A 329 -5.01 -7.52 22.90
CA GLY A 329 -6.00 -6.98 23.83
C GLY A 329 -5.80 -5.50 24.17
N ALA A 330 -4.78 -4.87 23.60
CA ALA A 330 -4.41 -3.47 23.86
C ALA A 330 -5.06 -2.47 22.90
N VAL A 331 -5.64 -2.93 21.78
CA VAL A 331 -6.25 -2.07 20.76
C VAL A 331 -7.62 -1.63 21.19
N ASP A 332 -7.85 -0.34 21.37
CA ASP A 332 -9.14 0.22 21.79
C ASP A 332 -10.07 0.39 20.59
N ALA A 333 -9.55 0.86 19.48
CA ALA A 333 -10.28 0.89 18.22
C ALA A 333 -9.37 0.46 17.05
N MET A 334 -9.94 -0.30 16.12
CA MET A 334 -9.39 -0.48 14.77
C MET A 334 -10.40 0.10 13.79
N THR A 335 -9.99 1.14 13.10
CA THR A 335 -10.77 1.76 12.05
C THR A 335 -10.17 1.43 10.69
N VAL A 336 -11.05 1.12 9.73
CA VAL A 336 -10.62 0.67 8.41
C VAL A 336 -11.25 1.53 7.31
N ASP A 337 -10.43 1.94 6.36
CA ASP A 337 -10.88 2.67 5.18
C ASP A 337 -11.24 1.71 4.03
N ILE A 338 -10.34 1.40 3.13
CA ILE A 338 -10.58 0.55 1.95
C ILE A 338 -9.36 -0.32 1.66
N GLN A 339 -9.56 -1.49 1.03
CA GLN A 339 -8.56 -2.48 0.62
C GLN A 339 -7.83 -3.17 1.77
N CYS A 340 -7.38 -4.40 1.51
CA CYS A 340 -6.65 -5.26 2.44
C CYS A 340 -7.39 -5.56 3.76
N ILE A 341 -8.68 -5.30 3.83
CA ILE A 341 -9.49 -5.53 5.03
C ILE A 341 -10.04 -6.96 4.97
N LYS A 342 -9.67 -7.78 5.95
CA LYS A 342 -10.21 -9.13 6.08
C LYS A 342 -11.60 -9.08 6.70
N GLN A 343 -12.55 -9.84 6.14
CA GLN A 343 -13.92 -9.88 6.65
C GLN A 343 -14.00 -10.31 8.12
N ASP A 344 -13.13 -11.22 8.56
CA ASP A 344 -13.15 -11.74 9.93
C ASP A 344 -12.50 -10.81 10.98
N LEU A 345 -11.91 -9.68 10.59
CA LEU A 345 -11.31 -8.73 11.54
C LEU A 345 -12.29 -8.29 12.62
N HIS A 346 -13.56 -8.02 12.27
CA HIS A 346 -14.57 -7.60 13.25
C HIS A 346 -14.89 -8.70 14.27
N LYS A 347 -14.83 -9.98 13.87
CA LYS A 347 -15.04 -11.11 14.80
C LYS A 347 -13.86 -11.26 15.75
N VAL A 348 -12.62 -11.17 15.22
CA VAL A 348 -11.43 -11.19 16.08
C VAL A 348 -11.41 -9.98 17.01
N ALA A 349 -11.76 -8.79 16.53
CA ALA A 349 -11.91 -7.58 17.35
C ALA A 349 -12.91 -7.80 18.51
N GLY A 350 -14.05 -8.41 18.22
CA GLY A 350 -15.06 -8.76 19.23
C GLY A 350 -14.55 -9.73 20.31
N CYS A 351 -13.62 -10.64 19.99
CA CYS A 351 -13.00 -11.54 20.96
C CYS A 351 -12.10 -10.81 21.99
N TYR A 352 -11.64 -9.61 21.64
CA TYR A 352 -10.72 -8.79 22.47
C TYR A 352 -11.34 -7.44 22.85
N ASP A 353 -12.66 -7.31 22.73
CA ASP A 353 -13.43 -6.09 23.02
C ASP A 353 -12.98 -4.84 22.24
N THR A 354 -12.26 -4.97 21.15
CA THR A 354 -11.84 -3.84 20.31
C THR A 354 -13.02 -3.28 19.53
N VAL A 355 -13.23 -1.97 19.53
CA VAL A 355 -14.21 -1.30 18.66
C VAL A 355 -13.71 -1.39 17.22
N PHE A 356 -14.48 -2.05 16.35
CA PHE A 356 -14.13 -2.21 14.94
C PHE A 356 -15.06 -1.38 14.05
N ILE A 357 -14.51 -0.44 13.30
CA ILE A 357 -15.27 0.55 12.54
C ILE A 357 -14.83 0.56 11.07
N THR A 358 -15.79 0.43 10.15
CA THR A 358 -15.59 0.69 8.72
C THR A 358 -15.95 2.13 8.39
N THR A 359 -15.19 2.80 7.51
CA THR A 359 -15.42 4.21 7.21
C THR A 359 -15.73 4.50 5.75
N ASN A 360 -15.53 3.55 4.85
CA ASN A 360 -15.80 3.74 3.42
C ASN A 360 -17.02 2.93 2.99
N TYR A 361 -17.99 3.56 2.30
CA TYR A 361 -19.22 2.92 1.84
C TYR A 361 -18.98 1.73 0.90
N ARG A 362 -17.83 1.70 0.20
CA ARG A 362 -17.40 0.60 -0.67
C ARG A 362 -16.83 -0.61 0.09
N ALA A 363 -16.50 -0.46 1.37
CA ALA A 363 -15.77 -1.45 2.17
C ALA A 363 -16.50 -1.83 3.47
N LYS A 364 -17.83 -1.94 3.42
CA LYS A 364 -18.65 -2.34 4.58
C LYS A 364 -18.49 -3.84 4.87
N ILE A 365 -18.53 -4.17 6.17
CA ILE A 365 -18.50 -5.56 6.65
C ILE A 365 -19.78 -5.81 7.44
N GLU A 366 -20.47 -6.91 7.14
CA GLU A 366 -21.68 -7.31 7.86
C GLU A 366 -21.36 -7.53 9.35
N GLY A 367 -22.13 -6.87 10.21
CA GLY A 367 -21.96 -6.94 11.67
C GLY A 367 -20.94 -5.96 12.26
N ALA A 368 -20.15 -5.26 11.42
CA ALA A 368 -19.26 -4.20 11.88
C ALA A 368 -20.01 -2.86 12.01
N GLU A 369 -19.56 -2.03 12.94
CA GLU A 369 -20.00 -0.63 13.00
C GLU A 369 -19.51 0.15 11.78
N HIS A 370 -20.30 1.11 11.32
CA HIS A 370 -19.96 1.97 10.20
C HIS A 370 -20.12 3.43 10.55
N VAL A 371 -19.05 4.21 10.36
CA VAL A 371 -19.05 5.67 10.49
C VAL A 371 -18.48 6.22 9.18
N GLU A 372 -19.33 6.74 8.32
CA GLU A 372 -18.96 7.20 6.98
C GLU A 372 -17.94 8.34 7.06
N LEU A 373 -16.84 8.20 6.31
CA LEU A 373 -15.88 9.28 6.08
C LEU A 373 -16.40 10.15 4.93
N ASP A 374 -16.70 11.40 5.22
CA ASP A 374 -16.92 12.43 4.23
C ASP A 374 -15.60 13.18 4.02
N GLU A 375 -15.02 13.11 2.84
CA GLU A 375 -13.75 13.75 2.51
C GLU A 375 -13.84 15.30 2.59
N HIS A 376 -15.05 15.87 2.55
CA HIS A 376 -15.31 17.29 2.72
C HIS A 376 -15.56 17.72 4.18
N ASP A 377 -15.83 16.78 5.09
CA ASP A 377 -15.95 17.01 6.55
C ASP A 377 -15.37 15.82 7.33
N PRO A 378 -14.06 15.55 7.19
CA PRO A 378 -13.44 14.35 7.77
C PRO A 378 -13.39 14.38 9.30
N MET A 379 -13.39 15.57 9.90
CA MET A 379 -13.25 15.73 11.36
C MET A 379 -14.43 15.13 12.11
N LYS A 380 -15.64 15.19 11.57
CA LYS A 380 -16.82 14.60 12.18
C LYS A 380 -16.69 13.09 12.38
N CYS A 381 -16.20 12.38 11.36
CA CYS A 381 -15.95 10.94 11.41
C CYS A 381 -14.83 10.61 12.42
N THR A 382 -13.69 11.31 12.33
CA THR A 382 -12.53 11.00 13.16
C THR A 382 -12.77 11.30 14.63
N ASP A 383 -13.46 12.39 14.98
CA ASP A 383 -13.81 12.73 16.36
C ASP A 383 -14.71 11.64 16.98
N GLU A 384 -15.73 11.17 16.23
CA GLU A 384 -16.60 10.08 16.69
C GLU A 384 -15.79 8.80 16.99
N ILE A 385 -14.88 8.42 16.10
CA ILE A 385 -14.03 7.23 16.26
C ILE A 385 -13.14 7.37 17.51
N VAL A 386 -12.48 8.52 17.67
CA VAL A 386 -11.58 8.78 18.80
C VAL A 386 -12.34 8.74 20.13
N ILE A 387 -13.53 9.33 20.19
CA ILE A 387 -14.38 9.31 21.39
C ILE A 387 -14.78 7.86 21.75
N LYS A 388 -15.13 7.03 20.77
CA LYS A 388 -15.43 5.60 20.99
C LYS A 388 -14.20 4.86 21.53
N ALA A 389 -13.01 5.10 20.98
CA ALA A 389 -11.76 4.51 21.45
C ALA A 389 -11.44 4.90 22.91
N ILE A 390 -11.60 6.17 23.27
CA ILE A 390 -11.42 6.66 24.66
C ILE A 390 -12.41 5.97 25.61
N SER A 391 -13.68 5.83 25.19
CA SER A 391 -14.70 5.13 25.99
C SER A 391 -14.31 3.67 26.20
N ARG A 392 -13.78 3.00 25.17
CA ARG A 392 -13.32 1.61 25.27
C ARG A 392 -12.12 1.48 26.22
N PHE A 393 -11.13 2.37 26.12
CA PHE A 393 -9.96 2.38 27.01
C PHE A 393 -10.40 2.40 28.49
N LYS A 394 -11.32 3.28 28.84
CA LYS A 394 -11.87 3.38 30.22
C LYS A 394 -12.50 2.09 30.70
N ASN A 395 -13.06 1.29 29.80
CA ASN A 395 -13.82 0.07 30.10
C ASN A 395 -13.10 -1.22 29.69
N ARG A 396 -11.76 -1.18 29.52
CA ARG A 396 -10.97 -2.37 29.20
C ARG A 396 -11.22 -3.49 30.21
N SER A 397 -11.53 -4.68 29.74
CA SER A 397 -11.82 -5.86 30.56
C SER A 397 -10.95 -7.06 30.23
N MET A 398 -10.35 -7.07 29.04
CA MET A 398 -9.52 -8.18 28.58
C MET A 398 -8.07 -8.06 29.03
N PRO A 399 -7.39 -9.19 29.31
CA PRO A 399 -5.95 -9.20 29.60
C PRO A 399 -5.14 -8.65 28.43
N ILE A 400 -4.19 -7.77 28.72
CA ILE A 400 -3.28 -7.18 27.75
C ILE A 400 -1.99 -7.99 27.72
N GLU A 401 -1.56 -8.39 26.52
CA GLU A 401 -0.28 -9.06 26.28
C GLU A 401 0.35 -8.43 25.02
N ILE A 402 1.15 -7.38 25.20
CA ILE A 402 1.86 -6.69 24.11
C ILE A 402 3.22 -7.37 23.92
N PRO A 403 3.61 -7.79 22.70
CA PRO A 403 4.94 -8.30 22.44
C PRO A 403 6.04 -7.30 22.82
N ASN A 404 7.01 -7.72 23.59
CA ASN A 404 8.14 -6.87 23.98
C ASN A 404 9.18 -6.80 22.85
N LYS A 405 8.75 -6.43 21.65
CA LYS A 405 9.63 -6.31 20.48
C LYS A 405 9.16 -5.17 19.58
N THR A 406 10.04 -4.22 19.37
CA THR A 406 9.94 -3.18 18.34
C THR A 406 11.20 -3.22 17.49
N ALA A 407 11.07 -2.90 16.22
CA ALA A 407 12.18 -2.62 15.34
C ALA A 407 12.18 -1.12 14.99
N ARG A 408 13.34 -0.59 14.63
CA ARG A 408 13.46 0.77 14.10
C ARG A 408 13.81 0.71 12.64
N GLY A 409 13.37 1.71 11.87
CA GLY A 409 13.72 1.86 10.47
C GLY A 409 13.71 3.32 10.07
N VAL A 410 14.33 3.62 8.93
CA VAL A 410 14.25 4.94 8.30
C VAL A 410 13.39 4.78 7.05
N HIS A 411 12.34 5.59 6.96
CA HIS A 411 11.34 5.55 5.90
C HIS A 411 11.05 6.96 5.37
N GLY A 412 10.32 7.06 4.24
CA GLY A 412 9.99 8.34 3.63
C GLY A 412 11.00 8.82 2.60
N PHE A 413 11.70 7.90 1.93
CA PHE A 413 12.61 8.25 0.84
C PHE A 413 11.82 8.59 -0.43
N SER A 414 11.40 9.85 -0.60
CA SER A 414 10.84 10.32 -1.87
C SER A 414 11.93 10.45 -2.94
N HIS A 415 11.54 10.45 -4.21
CA HIS A 415 12.50 10.64 -5.29
C HIS A 415 13.12 12.05 -5.29
N GLU A 416 12.39 13.05 -4.84
CA GLU A 416 12.87 14.41 -4.61
C GLU A 416 13.98 14.43 -3.57
N TYR A 417 13.75 13.74 -2.44
CA TYR A 417 14.73 13.68 -1.37
C TYR A 417 15.98 12.89 -1.79
N ILE A 418 15.81 11.78 -2.52
CA ILE A 418 16.95 11.01 -3.06
C ILE A 418 17.78 11.89 -3.98
N LYS A 419 17.16 12.65 -4.90
CA LYS A 419 17.89 13.62 -5.76
C LYS A 419 18.64 14.65 -4.93
N TYR A 420 18.00 15.21 -3.90
CA TYR A 420 18.63 16.18 -2.99
C TYR A 420 19.82 15.58 -2.23
N MET A 421 19.69 14.40 -1.67
CA MET A 421 20.76 13.71 -0.93
C MET A 421 21.98 13.44 -1.82
N LEU A 422 21.76 13.05 -3.09
CA LEU A 422 22.82 12.74 -4.03
C LEU A 422 23.57 13.98 -4.54
N GLY A 423 22.92 15.11 -4.67
CA GLY A 423 23.51 16.27 -5.33
C GLY A 423 23.27 17.63 -4.66
N GLY A 424 22.47 17.68 -3.58
CA GLY A 424 22.06 18.93 -2.94
C GLY A 424 21.25 19.84 -3.87
N SER A 425 21.04 21.10 -3.44
CA SER A 425 20.22 22.08 -4.17
C SER A 425 20.80 22.50 -5.54
N PHE A 426 22.11 22.33 -5.73
CA PHE A 426 22.79 22.77 -6.96
C PHE A 426 22.96 21.68 -8.01
N ARG A 427 22.89 20.41 -7.61
CA ARG A 427 23.12 19.24 -8.46
C ARG A 427 22.09 18.14 -8.23
N GLY A 428 20.90 18.53 -7.79
CA GLY A 428 19.81 17.58 -7.52
C GLY A 428 19.51 16.72 -8.75
N GLY A 429 19.83 15.42 -8.67
CA GLY A 429 19.67 14.49 -9.79
C GLY A 429 20.20 13.10 -9.46
N TYR A 430 20.04 12.18 -10.40
CA TYR A 430 20.50 10.80 -10.27
C TYR A 430 21.91 10.55 -10.82
N GLU A 431 22.63 11.58 -11.29
CA GLU A 431 23.99 11.40 -11.83
C GLU A 431 24.93 10.67 -10.86
N PRO A 432 25.02 11.02 -9.56
CA PRO A 432 25.92 10.30 -8.65
C PRO A 432 25.52 8.83 -8.47
N LEU A 433 24.22 8.50 -8.50
CA LEU A 433 23.76 7.11 -8.48
C LEU A 433 24.16 6.39 -9.77
N ASN A 434 23.92 7.01 -10.91
CA ASN A 434 24.28 6.47 -12.22
C ASN A 434 25.80 6.25 -12.34
N ASP A 435 26.62 7.17 -11.86
CA ASP A 435 28.09 7.05 -11.84
C ASP A 435 28.54 5.86 -10.99
N ASN A 436 27.92 5.64 -9.83
CA ASN A 436 28.23 4.47 -9.01
C ASN A 436 27.84 3.15 -9.68
N ILE A 437 26.76 3.14 -10.48
CA ILE A 437 26.37 1.98 -11.29
C ILE A 437 27.36 1.77 -12.46
N VAL A 438 27.68 2.82 -13.21
CA VAL A 438 28.59 2.76 -14.36
C VAL A 438 29.99 2.35 -13.92
N ASN A 439 30.47 2.85 -12.79
CA ASN A 439 31.79 2.51 -12.24
C ASN A 439 31.82 1.14 -11.52
N GLY A 440 30.68 0.43 -11.46
CA GLY A 440 30.58 -0.91 -10.88
C GLY A 440 30.67 -0.98 -9.35
N ARG A 441 30.52 0.15 -8.64
CA ARG A 441 30.42 0.15 -7.17
C ARG A 441 29.11 -0.48 -6.70
N ILE A 442 27.99 -0.16 -7.34
CA ILE A 442 26.73 -0.84 -7.18
C ILE A 442 26.28 -1.44 -8.51
N ARG A 443 25.60 -2.58 -8.46
CA ARG A 443 25.14 -3.29 -9.67
C ARG A 443 23.90 -2.67 -10.29
N GLY A 444 23.13 -1.94 -9.49
CA GLY A 444 21.89 -1.29 -9.90
C GLY A 444 20.93 -1.10 -8.74
N VAL A 445 19.70 -0.77 -9.09
CA VAL A 445 18.59 -0.60 -8.13
C VAL A 445 17.52 -1.65 -8.42
N ALA A 446 16.96 -2.26 -7.38
CA ALA A 446 15.87 -3.21 -7.50
C ALA A 446 14.64 -2.74 -6.69
N GLY A 447 13.48 -2.66 -7.34
CA GLY A 447 12.20 -2.50 -6.66
C GLY A 447 11.72 -3.85 -6.11
N VAL A 448 11.59 -3.98 -4.78
CA VAL A 448 11.01 -5.16 -4.13
C VAL A 448 9.72 -4.75 -3.44
N VAL A 449 8.60 -5.04 -4.07
CA VAL A 449 7.28 -4.57 -3.69
C VAL A 449 6.29 -5.72 -3.54
N GLY A 450 5.09 -5.43 -3.05
CA GLY A 450 3.99 -6.38 -3.03
C GLY A 450 3.67 -6.95 -1.66
N CYS A 451 2.67 -7.86 -1.66
CA CYS A 451 2.03 -8.37 -0.47
C CYS A 451 2.74 -9.59 0.10
N THR A 452 2.49 -9.91 1.37
CA THR A 452 2.84 -11.18 1.98
C THR A 452 1.79 -12.25 1.66
N ASN A 453 2.18 -13.53 1.72
CA ASN A 453 1.33 -14.65 1.37
C ASN A 453 1.31 -15.70 2.51
N PRO A 454 0.13 -16.08 3.05
CA PRO A 454 0.04 -17.08 4.11
C PRO A 454 0.35 -18.52 3.64
N ARG A 455 0.44 -18.75 2.33
CA ARG A 455 0.81 -20.03 1.73
C ARG A 455 2.33 -20.28 1.75
N SER A 456 3.10 -19.25 2.03
CA SER A 456 4.52 -19.31 2.32
C SER A 456 4.77 -18.76 3.72
N LYS A 457 5.91 -19.03 4.31
CA LYS A 457 6.28 -18.46 5.59
C LYS A 457 6.26 -16.93 5.48
N GLN A 458 5.43 -16.26 6.29
CA GLN A 458 5.24 -14.80 6.23
C GLN A 458 6.58 -14.07 6.30
N ASP A 459 6.73 -13.05 5.46
CA ASP A 459 7.87 -12.15 5.35
C ASP A 459 9.18 -12.82 4.85
N TYR A 460 9.30 -14.16 4.87
CA TYR A 460 10.53 -14.89 4.55
C TYR A 460 11.08 -14.58 3.15
N SER A 461 10.22 -14.68 2.13
CA SER A 461 10.66 -14.51 0.74
C SER A 461 11.20 -13.11 0.46
N HIS A 462 10.55 -12.06 0.99
CA HIS A 462 11.01 -10.68 0.86
C HIS A 462 12.36 -10.47 1.56
N VAL A 463 12.47 -10.95 2.80
CA VAL A 463 13.67 -10.78 3.61
C VAL A 463 14.87 -11.47 2.99
N GLU A 464 14.73 -12.73 2.58
CA GLU A 464 15.86 -13.47 2.01
C GLU A 464 16.26 -12.96 0.62
N LEU A 465 15.27 -12.60 -0.24
CA LEU A 465 15.56 -11.97 -1.53
C LEU A 465 16.37 -10.68 -1.34
N VAL A 466 15.95 -9.81 -0.43
CA VAL A 466 16.60 -8.52 -0.22
C VAL A 466 17.99 -8.68 0.40
N LYS A 467 18.17 -9.60 1.34
CA LYS A 467 19.51 -9.92 1.86
C LYS A 467 20.47 -10.35 0.74
N GLU A 468 19.99 -11.18 -0.18
CA GLU A 468 20.82 -11.62 -1.31
C GLU A 468 21.10 -10.47 -2.30
N LEU A 469 20.12 -9.58 -2.56
CA LEU A 469 20.30 -8.41 -3.41
C LEU A 469 21.37 -7.45 -2.84
N ILE A 470 21.20 -7.02 -1.58
CA ILE A 470 22.14 -6.06 -0.96
C ILE A 470 23.55 -6.65 -0.82
N LYS A 471 23.67 -7.93 -0.51
CA LYS A 471 24.96 -8.66 -0.46
C LYS A 471 25.68 -8.66 -1.82
N ASN A 472 24.93 -8.57 -2.91
CA ASN A 472 25.46 -8.48 -4.27
C ASN A 472 25.50 -7.03 -4.80
N ASP A 473 25.64 -6.04 -3.95
CA ASP A 473 25.77 -4.63 -4.29
C ASP A 473 24.57 -4.04 -5.07
N VAL A 474 23.35 -4.52 -4.80
CA VAL A 474 22.10 -3.97 -5.37
C VAL A 474 21.40 -3.12 -4.32
N LEU A 475 21.23 -1.82 -4.59
CA LEU A 475 20.41 -0.94 -3.76
C LEU A 475 18.94 -1.35 -3.91
N VAL A 476 18.21 -1.47 -2.80
CA VAL A 476 16.81 -1.88 -2.83
C VAL A 476 15.89 -0.71 -2.49
N VAL A 477 14.85 -0.51 -3.29
CA VAL A 477 13.73 0.41 -3.02
C VAL A 477 12.46 -0.40 -2.82
N GLN A 478 11.56 0.03 -1.92
CA GLN A 478 10.42 -0.79 -1.52
C GLN A 478 9.22 0.02 -1.06
N THR A 479 8.05 -0.62 -1.15
CA THR A 479 6.76 -0.06 -0.73
C THR A 479 5.88 -1.15 -0.12
N GLY A 480 4.78 -0.75 0.52
CA GLY A 480 3.71 -1.66 0.93
C GLY A 480 4.12 -2.71 1.96
N CYS A 481 3.56 -3.92 1.85
CA CYS A 481 3.81 -5.00 2.82
C CYS A 481 5.27 -5.46 2.86
N SER A 482 6.01 -5.39 1.75
CA SER A 482 7.44 -5.71 1.72
C SER A 482 8.24 -4.74 2.58
N GLN A 483 7.91 -3.44 2.55
CA GLN A 483 8.56 -2.43 3.38
C GLN A 483 8.46 -2.78 4.88
N MET A 484 7.30 -3.23 5.33
CA MET A 484 7.12 -3.64 6.72
C MET A 484 7.87 -4.94 7.07
N ALA A 485 7.93 -5.89 6.12
CA ALA A 485 8.70 -7.11 6.32
C ALA A 485 10.18 -6.82 6.54
N LEU A 486 10.75 -5.91 5.74
CA LEU A 486 12.16 -5.55 5.79
C LEU A 486 12.49 -4.63 6.99
N ALA A 487 11.55 -3.74 7.36
CA ALA A 487 11.68 -2.91 8.57
C ALA A 487 11.74 -3.76 9.84
N LYS A 488 10.83 -4.73 9.99
CA LYS A 488 10.83 -5.69 11.11
C LYS A 488 12.10 -6.54 11.15
N ALA A 489 12.70 -6.83 9.99
CA ALA A 489 13.97 -7.54 9.87
C ALA A 489 15.21 -6.64 10.11
N GLY A 490 15.04 -5.34 10.38
CA GLY A 490 16.12 -4.38 10.64
C GLY A 490 16.90 -3.94 9.40
N LEU A 491 16.40 -4.25 8.19
CA LEU A 491 17.12 -3.97 6.94
C LEU A 491 16.99 -2.52 6.45
N THR A 492 16.08 -1.73 7.03
CA THR A 492 15.85 -0.32 6.68
C THR A 492 16.62 0.65 7.60
N THR A 493 17.62 0.17 8.31
CA THR A 493 18.50 0.99 9.14
C THR A 493 19.85 1.22 8.48
N PRO A 494 20.57 2.33 8.75
CA PRO A 494 21.94 2.52 8.26
C PRO A 494 22.87 1.37 8.67
N GLY A 495 22.67 0.77 9.84
CA GLY A 495 23.45 -0.38 10.33
C GLY A 495 23.33 -1.63 9.45
N ALA A 496 22.29 -1.74 8.64
CA ALA A 496 22.13 -2.85 7.68
C ALA A 496 23.16 -2.80 6.53
N ALA A 497 23.88 -1.69 6.35
CA ALA A 497 25.01 -1.60 5.41
C ALA A 497 26.08 -2.67 5.68
N ALA A 498 26.22 -3.14 6.93
CA ALA A 498 27.12 -4.24 7.29
C ALA A 498 26.76 -5.60 6.64
N LEU A 499 25.53 -5.75 6.12
CA LEU A 499 25.06 -6.95 5.40
C LEU A 499 25.21 -6.80 3.88
N ALA A 500 25.52 -5.60 3.40
CA ALA A 500 25.67 -5.30 1.99
C ALA A 500 27.04 -5.77 1.44
N GLY A 501 27.12 -5.87 0.12
CA GLY A 501 28.40 -6.02 -0.56
C GLY A 501 29.29 -4.78 -0.36
N PRO A 502 30.59 -4.88 -0.62
CA PRO A 502 31.54 -3.81 -0.27
C PRO A 502 31.26 -2.49 -1.00
N GLY A 503 30.78 -2.54 -2.25
CA GLY A 503 30.48 -1.34 -3.03
C GLY A 503 29.23 -0.62 -2.54
N LEU A 504 28.16 -1.34 -2.26
CA LEU A 504 26.93 -0.77 -1.70
C LEU A 504 27.14 -0.27 -0.26
N ALA A 505 27.92 -1.00 0.56
CA ALA A 505 28.25 -0.59 1.92
C ALA A 505 29.00 0.77 1.91
N GLU A 506 30.02 0.93 1.06
CA GLU A 506 30.76 2.20 0.90
C GLU A 506 29.82 3.36 0.53
N VAL A 507 28.90 3.13 -0.43
CA VAL A 507 27.93 4.16 -0.84
C VAL A 507 26.98 4.51 0.31
N CYS A 508 26.44 3.52 1.01
CA CYS A 508 25.54 3.73 2.14
C CYS A 508 26.22 4.52 3.27
N GLU A 509 27.43 4.18 3.64
CA GLU A 509 28.21 4.87 4.67
C GLU A 509 28.56 6.31 4.25
N THR A 510 28.92 6.52 2.99
CA THR A 510 29.28 7.85 2.48
C THR A 510 28.08 8.80 2.44
N VAL A 511 26.92 8.31 2.02
CA VAL A 511 25.70 9.11 1.87
C VAL A 511 24.89 9.16 3.18
N GLY A 512 25.10 8.20 4.09
CA GLY A 512 24.36 8.09 5.35
C GLY A 512 22.96 7.46 5.18
N ILE A 513 22.79 6.53 4.22
CA ILE A 513 21.51 5.86 3.92
C ILE A 513 21.56 4.37 4.26
N PRO A 514 20.41 3.73 4.53
CA PRO A 514 20.35 2.27 4.56
C PRO A 514 20.47 1.67 3.14
N PRO A 515 20.85 0.39 3.01
CA PRO A 515 20.90 -0.31 1.73
C PRO A 515 19.50 -0.64 1.17
N VAL A 516 18.46 -0.39 1.97
CA VAL A 516 17.06 -0.64 1.66
C VAL A 516 16.24 0.60 1.99
N LEU A 517 15.69 1.25 0.97
CA LEU A 517 14.97 2.52 1.09
C LEU A 517 13.46 2.27 1.10
N GLY A 518 12.78 2.66 2.18
CA GLY A 518 11.33 2.60 2.29
C GLY A 518 10.70 3.85 1.70
N LEU A 519 9.92 3.69 0.63
CA LEU A 519 9.34 4.80 -0.14
C LEU A 519 7.92 5.18 0.32
N GLY A 520 7.16 4.22 0.89
CA GLY A 520 5.80 4.47 1.34
C GLY A 520 4.80 3.35 1.06
N SER A 521 3.59 3.71 0.68
CA SER A 521 2.46 2.83 0.44
C SER A 521 2.50 2.15 -0.94
N CYS A 522 1.47 1.35 -1.29
CA CYS A 522 1.41 0.68 -2.59
C CYS A 522 1.29 1.66 -3.77
N VAL A 523 0.60 2.80 -3.62
CA VAL A 523 0.54 3.81 -4.68
C VAL A 523 1.90 4.48 -4.91
N ASP A 524 2.76 4.51 -3.88
CA ASP A 524 4.12 5.03 -3.98
C ASP A 524 5.07 4.15 -4.81
N ASN A 525 4.58 3.04 -5.40
CA ASN A 525 5.26 2.39 -6.52
C ASN A 525 5.52 3.37 -7.67
N SER A 526 4.71 4.42 -7.81
CA SER A 526 4.93 5.53 -8.74
C SER A 526 6.27 6.24 -8.53
N ARG A 527 6.82 6.26 -7.30
CA ARG A 527 8.14 6.84 -7.00
C ARG A 527 9.29 6.00 -7.55
N ILE A 528 9.04 4.72 -7.89
CA ILE A 528 10.03 3.82 -8.48
C ILE A 528 10.10 4.02 -10.00
N LEU A 529 8.99 4.44 -10.60
CA LEU A 529 8.84 4.66 -12.03
C LEU A 529 9.55 5.95 -12.48
#